data_a3899a8f2d1c001380b5d303b075c36f
#
_entry.id   a3899a8f2d1c001380b5d303b075c36f
#
_cell.length_a   1.000
_cell.length_b   1.000
_cell.length_c   1.000
_cell.angle_alpha   90.00
_cell.angle_beta   90.00
_cell.angle_gamma   90.00
#
_symmetry.space_group_name_H-M   'P 1'
#
loop_
_entity.id
_entity.type
_entity.pdbx_description
1 polymer ?
#
loop_
_entity_poly.entity_id
_entity_poly.type
_entity_poly.pdbx_seq_one_letter_code
_entity_poly.pdbx_strand_id
1 'polypeptide(L)'
;HVLCVQPNDPDVLYASTGYGRLDGVAEMVEGNAGVFRSDDRGATWRYAWGGITPRYSRPMCVDARAPYELTVACAPNAFSSFKDEGGAGAMLLRSCDGGNSWTSLCDEAHSPSAANIHGLAVDSEHPGGVIVGMDTGEAWRVSENSQWEMLTDDLPAVYSTLSF
;
A
#
# COMPACT_ATOMS: atom_id res chain seq x y z
N HIS A 1 3.49 -4.77 8.25
CA HIS A 1 2.73 -3.69 8.85
C HIS A 1 3.62 -2.47 8.99
N VAL A 2 3.09 -1.30 8.72
CA VAL A 2 3.85 -0.04 8.65
C VAL A 2 3.12 1.01 9.47
N LEU A 3 3.88 1.86 10.15
CA LEU A 3 3.42 3.07 10.79
C LEU A 3 4.10 4.25 10.11
N CYS A 4 3.32 5.21 9.62
CA CYS A 4 3.81 6.45 9.01
C CYS A 4 3.31 7.66 9.77
N VAL A 5 4.13 8.70 9.81
CA VAL A 5 3.77 10.03 10.29
C VAL A 5 3.53 10.92 9.06
N GLN A 6 2.48 11.75 9.08
CA GLN A 6 2.25 12.74 8.03
C GLN A 6 3.36 13.81 8.14
N PRO A 7 4.20 14.01 7.09
CA PRO A 7 5.37 14.88 7.19
C PRO A 7 5.06 16.35 7.53
N ASN A 8 3.89 16.84 7.12
CA ASN A 8 3.48 18.23 7.33
C ASN A 8 2.64 18.42 8.61
N ASP A 9 2.23 17.33 9.26
CA ASP A 9 1.44 17.35 10.49
C ASP A 9 1.81 16.17 11.38
N PRO A 10 2.69 16.33 12.37
CA PRO A 10 3.16 15.25 13.22
C PRO A 10 2.10 14.68 14.17
N ASP A 11 0.94 15.31 14.27
CA ASP A 11 -0.20 14.80 15.05
C ASP A 11 -0.97 13.73 14.27
N VAL A 12 -0.80 13.69 12.94
CA VAL A 12 -1.44 12.73 12.05
C VAL A 12 -0.56 11.50 11.82
N LEU A 13 -1.08 10.33 12.18
CA LEU A 13 -0.43 9.03 11.98
C LEU A 13 -1.30 8.11 11.13
N TYR A 14 -0.65 7.25 10.36
CA TYR A 14 -1.29 6.17 9.60
C TYR A 14 -0.68 4.83 9.98
N ALA A 15 -1.51 3.82 10.19
CA ALA A 15 -1.08 2.45 10.43
C ALA A 15 -1.70 1.49 9.41
N SER A 16 -0.87 0.70 8.72
CA SER A 16 -1.34 -0.41 7.91
C SER A 16 -1.34 -1.69 8.74
N THR A 17 -2.42 -2.45 8.68
CA THR A 17 -2.62 -3.63 9.51
C THR A 17 -3.15 -4.81 8.70
N GLY A 18 -2.82 -6.01 9.18
CA GLY A 18 -3.52 -7.24 8.85
C GLY A 18 -3.85 -7.96 10.15
N TYR A 19 -4.98 -8.57 10.24
CA TYR A 19 -5.38 -9.31 11.43
C TYR A 19 -4.97 -10.78 11.29
N GLY A 20 -4.15 -11.26 12.20
CA GLY A 20 -3.74 -12.65 12.28
C GLY A 20 -4.19 -13.27 13.61
N ARG A 21 -4.78 -14.46 13.56
CA ARG A 21 -5.08 -15.24 14.76
C ARG A 21 -3.91 -16.12 15.16
N LEU A 22 -3.83 -16.49 16.43
CA LEU A 22 -2.77 -17.36 16.96
C LEU A 22 -2.76 -18.77 16.35
N ASP A 23 -3.88 -19.19 15.75
CA ASP A 23 -4.03 -20.46 15.01
C ASP A 23 -3.55 -20.40 13.56
N GLY A 24 -2.98 -19.27 13.13
CA GLY A 24 -2.48 -19.07 11.76
C GLY A 24 -3.57 -18.71 10.75
N VAL A 25 -4.81 -18.54 11.16
CA VAL A 25 -5.88 -18.08 10.29
C VAL A 25 -5.86 -16.57 10.19
N ALA A 26 -5.77 -16.03 8.97
CA ALA A 26 -5.87 -14.61 8.71
C ALA A 26 -7.35 -14.21 8.59
N GLU A 27 -7.83 -13.38 9.52
CA GLU A 27 -9.15 -12.79 9.42
C GLU A 27 -9.06 -11.41 8.76
N MET A 28 -9.70 -11.26 7.61
CA MET A 28 -9.78 -9.99 6.87
C MET A 28 -11.11 -9.30 7.13
N VAL A 29 -11.43 -9.11 8.41
CA VAL A 29 -12.67 -8.47 8.84
C VAL A 29 -12.54 -6.96 8.77
N GLU A 30 -13.57 -6.31 8.25
CA GLU A 30 -13.66 -4.85 8.25
C GLU A 30 -13.55 -4.28 9.67
N GLY A 31 -12.75 -3.23 9.84
CA GLY A 31 -12.42 -2.67 11.14
C GLY A 31 -11.23 -3.31 11.86
N ASN A 32 -10.74 -4.49 11.40
CA ASN A 32 -9.59 -5.17 12.00
C ASN A 32 -8.36 -5.19 11.06
N ALA A 33 -8.58 -5.23 9.75
CA ALA A 33 -7.52 -5.23 8.75
C ALA A 33 -7.73 -4.08 7.77
N GLY A 34 -6.64 -3.43 7.36
CA GLY A 34 -6.65 -2.29 6.47
C GLY A 34 -5.81 -1.13 7.00
N VAL A 35 -6.28 0.08 6.82
CA VAL A 35 -5.60 1.30 7.25
C VAL A 35 -6.36 1.97 8.39
N PHE A 36 -5.62 2.45 9.36
CA PHE A 36 -6.11 3.26 10.47
C PHE A 36 -5.42 4.62 10.44
N ARG A 37 -6.13 5.65 10.86
CA ARG A 37 -5.61 7.01 11.04
C ARG A 37 -5.84 7.49 12.46
N SER A 38 -4.85 8.19 12.99
CA SER A 38 -4.92 9.00 14.20
C SER A 38 -4.73 10.46 13.85
N ASP A 39 -5.45 11.36 14.51
CA ASP A 39 -5.30 12.80 14.40
C ASP A 39 -4.81 13.42 15.73
N ASP A 40 -4.33 12.59 16.68
CA ASP A 40 -3.97 12.98 18.05
C ASP A 40 -2.73 12.22 18.57
N ARG A 41 -1.73 12.03 17.71
CA ARG A 41 -0.45 11.35 18.03
C ARG A 41 -0.62 9.90 18.49
N GLY A 42 -1.66 9.22 18.03
CA GLY A 42 -1.91 7.82 18.35
C GLY A 42 -2.72 7.60 19.61
N ALA A 43 -3.26 8.65 20.26
CA ALA A 43 -4.11 8.50 21.41
C ALA A 43 -5.45 7.83 21.06
N THR A 44 -6.00 8.18 19.91
CA THR A 44 -7.18 7.51 19.33
C THR A 44 -6.97 7.16 17.85
N TRP A 45 -7.70 6.14 17.37
CA TRP A 45 -7.59 5.64 16.00
C TRP A 45 -8.96 5.46 15.38
N ARG A 46 -9.13 5.92 14.14
CA ARG A 46 -10.30 5.64 13.31
C ARG A 46 -9.95 4.69 12.18
N TYR A 47 -10.90 3.87 11.78
CA TYR A 47 -10.77 3.04 10.59
C TYR A 47 -10.82 3.91 9.33
N ALA A 48 -9.83 3.79 8.47
CA ALA A 48 -9.65 4.61 7.26
C ALA A 48 -9.60 3.74 5.98
N TRP A 49 -10.25 2.56 6.01
CA TRP A 49 -10.25 1.57 4.92
C TRP A 49 -11.66 1.05 4.62
N GLY A 50 -12.70 1.81 4.92
CA GLY A 50 -14.09 1.41 4.76
C GLY A 50 -14.44 1.08 3.31
N GLY A 51 -15.08 -0.07 3.09
CA GLY A 51 -15.53 -0.52 1.76
C GLY A 51 -14.42 -0.98 0.82
N ILE A 52 -13.15 -1.01 1.23
CA ILE A 52 -12.03 -1.43 0.39
C ILE A 52 -11.79 -2.94 0.49
N THR A 53 -11.58 -3.54 -0.67
CA THR A 53 -11.13 -4.92 -0.85
C THR A 53 -10.04 -4.90 -1.94
N PRO A 54 -8.90 -5.57 -1.77
CA PRO A 54 -8.47 -6.43 -0.65
C PRO A 54 -8.21 -5.68 0.67
N ARG A 55 -8.26 -6.41 1.82
CA ARG A 55 -8.14 -5.80 3.16
C ARG A 55 -6.77 -5.94 3.83
N TYR A 56 -5.95 -6.86 3.40
CA TYR A 56 -4.62 -7.00 3.97
C TYR A 56 -3.69 -5.91 3.43
N SER A 57 -3.58 -4.81 4.16
CA SER A 57 -2.65 -3.74 3.80
C SER A 57 -1.23 -4.05 4.29
N ARG A 58 -0.24 -3.73 3.48
CA ARG A 58 1.19 -4.01 3.78
C ARG A 58 2.03 -2.74 3.69
N PRO A 59 2.78 -2.53 2.56
CA PRO A 59 3.54 -1.31 2.44
C PRO A 59 2.62 -0.13 2.25
N MET A 60 3.04 0.97 2.83
CA MET A 60 2.37 2.25 2.72
C MET A 60 3.40 3.35 2.73
N CYS A 61 3.15 4.43 2.00
CA CYS A 61 3.95 5.64 2.05
C CYS A 61 3.07 6.88 2.11
N VAL A 62 3.60 7.95 2.69
CA VAL A 62 2.93 9.25 2.81
C VAL A 62 3.75 10.28 2.05
N ASP A 63 3.11 10.96 1.10
CA ASP A 63 3.72 12.06 0.34
C ASP A 63 3.42 13.40 1.04
N ALA A 64 4.46 14.19 1.29
CA ALA A 64 4.32 15.54 1.84
C ALA A 64 3.67 16.54 0.87
N ARG A 65 3.63 16.19 -0.41
CA ARG A 65 3.12 17.06 -1.49
C ARG A 65 1.63 16.82 -1.68
N ALA A 66 0.81 17.83 -1.41
CA ALA A 66 -0.62 17.76 -1.65
C ALA A 66 -0.91 17.66 -3.17
N PRO A 67 -1.95 16.92 -3.60
CA PRO A 67 -2.93 16.18 -2.79
C PRO A 67 -2.57 14.69 -2.54
N TYR A 68 -1.35 14.27 -2.83
CA TYR A 68 -0.92 12.86 -2.90
C TYR A 68 -0.62 12.26 -1.52
N GLU A 69 -1.54 12.39 -0.58
CA GLU A 69 -1.28 12.14 0.82
C GLU A 69 -0.83 10.71 1.14
N LEU A 70 -1.58 9.70 0.73
CA LEU A 70 -1.37 8.33 1.20
C LEU A 70 -1.49 7.31 0.08
N THR A 71 -0.46 6.48 -0.10
CA THR A 71 -0.48 5.35 -1.04
C THR A 71 -0.24 4.05 -0.27
N VAL A 72 -1.04 3.03 -0.55
CA VAL A 72 -1.05 1.75 0.15
C VAL A 72 -1.13 0.61 -0.86
N ALA A 73 -0.31 -0.41 -0.69
CA ALA A 73 -0.49 -1.69 -1.36
C ALA A 73 -1.24 -2.67 -0.46
N CYS A 74 -2.11 -3.47 -1.04
CA CYS A 74 -2.91 -4.44 -0.32
C CYS A 74 -3.05 -5.74 -1.11
N ALA A 75 -3.42 -6.81 -0.41
CA ALA A 75 -3.61 -8.14 -0.98
C ALA A 75 -4.78 -8.85 -0.27
N PRO A 76 -5.34 -9.95 -0.82
CA PRO A 76 -6.44 -10.68 -0.19
C PRO A 76 -6.12 -11.19 1.21
N ASN A 77 -4.88 -11.61 1.45
CA ASN A 77 -4.41 -12.06 2.77
C ASN A 77 -2.88 -12.00 2.89
N ALA A 78 -2.35 -12.38 4.05
CA ALA A 78 -0.91 -12.38 4.34
C ALA A 78 -0.10 -13.36 3.49
N PHE A 79 -0.72 -14.39 2.94
CA PHE A 79 -0.08 -15.50 2.22
C PHE A 79 -0.26 -15.41 0.71
N SER A 80 -1.01 -14.43 0.21
CA SER A 80 -1.16 -14.19 -1.24
C SER A 80 0.19 -14.11 -1.93
N SER A 81 0.34 -14.80 -3.06
CA SER A 81 1.60 -14.97 -3.75
C SER A 81 1.42 -15.03 -5.25
N PHE A 82 2.44 -14.62 -6.00
CA PHE A 82 2.48 -14.83 -7.45
C PHE A 82 2.43 -16.32 -7.87
N LYS A 83 2.64 -17.24 -6.94
CA LYS A 83 2.56 -18.70 -7.15
C LYS A 83 1.16 -19.27 -7.02
N ASP A 84 0.23 -18.50 -6.50
CA ASP A 84 -1.17 -18.92 -6.35
C ASP A 84 -1.86 -18.96 -7.71
N GLU A 85 -2.88 -19.80 -7.86
CA GLU A 85 -3.74 -19.78 -9.03
C GLU A 85 -4.41 -18.41 -9.14
N GLY A 86 -4.15 -17.69 -10.25
CA GLY A 86 -4.59 -16.31 -10.43
C GLY A 86 -3.67 -15.24 -9.82
N GLY A 87 -2.53 -15.66 -9.22
CA GLY A 87 -1.53 -14.75 -8.66
C GLY A 87 -1.90 -14.17 -7.29
N ALA A 88 -1.17 -13.17 -6.87
CA ALA A 88 -1.28 -12.56 -5.54
C ALA A 88 -2.57 -11.75 -5.33
N GLY A 89 -3.21 -11.29 -6.40
CA GLY A 89 -4.41 -10.43 -6.31
C GLY A 89 -4.13 -9.09 -5.62
N ALA A 90 -2.90 -8.55 -5.79
CA ALA A 90 -2.50 -7.32 -5.13
C ALA A 90 -3.07 -6.08 -5.83
N MET A 91 -3.30 -5.03 -5.06
CA MET A 91 -3.77 -3.73 -5.54
C MET A 91 -2.91 -2.61 -4.96
N LEU A 92 -2.77 -1.52 -5.72
CA LEU A 92 -2.16 -0.28 -5.30
C LEU A 92 -3.24 0.81 -5.27
N LEU A 93 -3.43 1.43 -4.10
CA LEU A 93 -4.52 2.38 -3.86
C LEU A 93 -3.98 3.68 -3.28
N ARG A 94 -4.64 4.80 -3.64
CA ARG A 94 -4.32 6.14 -3.14
C ARG A 94 -5.51 6.80 -2.49
N SER A 95 -5.26 7.50 -1.40
CA SER A 95 -6.15 8.46 -0.79
C SER A 95 -5.54 9.86 -0.83
N CYS A 96 -6.33 10.84 -1.19
CA CYS A 96 -5.99 12.27 -1.17
C CYS A 96 -6.77 13.04 -0.09
N ASP A 97 -7.43 12.34 0.83
CA ASP A 97 -8.34 12.91 1.83
C ASP A 97 -8.22 12.22 3.20
N GLY A 98 -7.04 11.71 3.50
CA GLY A 98 -6.75 11.09 4.79
C GLY A 98 -7.42 9.74 5.02
N GLY A 99 -7.67 8.99 3.95
CA GLY A 99 -8.26 7.66 4.01
C GLY A 99 -9.79 7.65 4.06
N ASN A 100 -10.45 8.76 3.71
CA ASN A 100 -11.91 8.79 3.62
C ASN A 100 -12.41 8.22 2.29
N SER A 101 -11.64 8.43 1.20
CA SER A 101 -11.88 7.81 -0.10
C SER A 101 -10.59 7.28 -0.71
N TRP A 102 -10.73 6.31 -1.64
CA TRP A 102 -9.62 5.61 -2.25
C TRP A 102 -9.83 5.46 -3.75
N THR A 103 -8.76 5.64 -4.51
CA THR A 103 -8.70 5.41 -5.95
C THR A 103 -7.61 4.41 -6.29
N SER A 104 -7.84 3.58 -7.31
CA SER A 104 -6.82 2.65 -7.79
C SER A 104 -5.74 3.39 -8.58
N LEU A 105 -4.48 3.04 -8.33
CA LEU A 105 -3.33 3.38 -9.17
C LEU A 105 -2.92 2.21 -10.08
N CYS A 106 -3.67 1.12 -10.10
CA CYS A 106 -3.43 -0.01 -10.98
C CYS A 106 -3.82 0.34 -12.42
N ASP A 107 -2.99 -0.09 -13.37
CA ASP A 107 -3.35 -0.15 -14.78
C ASP A 107 -4.08 -1.46 -15.11
N GLU A 108 -4.34 -1.74 -16.38
CA GLU A 108 -5.05 -2.94 -16.82
C GLU A 108 -4.29 -4.24 -16.47
N ALA A 109 -2.95 -4.21 -16.57
CA ALA A 109 -2.11 -5.38 -16.30
C ALA A 109 -1.94 -5.67 -14.79
N HIS A 110 -2.16 -4.67 -13.94
CA HIS A 110 -2.00 -4.75 -12.49
C HIS A 110 -3.31 -4.60 -11.71
N SER A 111 -4.46 -4.91 -12.31
CA SER A 111 -5.80 -4.74 -11.70
C SER A 111 -6.63 -6.04 -11.67
N PRO A 112 -6.38 -6.96 -10.72
CA PRO A 112 -5.31 -6.97 -9.72
C PRO A 112 -3.97 -7.44 -10.29
N SER A 113 -2.88 -7.09 -9.59
CA SER A 113 -1.54 -7.58 -9.92
C SER A 113 -1.38 -9.06 -9.57
N ALA A 114 -0.76 -9.82 -10.48
CA ALA A 114 -0.36 -11.21 -10.21
C ALA A 114 0.82 -11.30 -9.23
N ALA A 115 1.71 -10.31 -9.21
CA ALA A 115 2.79 -10.20 -8.26
C ALA A 115 2.34 -9.44 -7.00
N ASN A 116 2.94 -9.79 -5.84
CA ASN A 116 2.69 -9.08 -4.60
C ASN A 116 3.56 -7.81 -4.52
N ILE A 117 2.97 -6.73 -4.05
CA ILE A 117 3.68 -5.48 -3.80
C ILE A 117 4.16 -5.50 -2.35
N HIS A 118 5.49 -5.54 -2.14
CA HIS A 118 6.12 -5.51 -0.83
C HIS A 118 6.94 -4.25 -0.59
N GLY A 119 7.53 -3.69 -1.66
CA GLY A 119 8.23 -2.42 -1.60
C GLY A 119 7.31 -1.28 -2.04
N LEU A 120 7.30 -0.17 -1.30
CA LEU A 120 6.58 1.04 -1.68
C LEU A 120 7.25 2.25 -1.06
N ALA A 121 7.62 3.22 -1.90
CA ALA A 121 8.20 4.48 -1.48
C ALA A 121 7.67 5.62 -2.36
N VAL A 122 7.66 6.83 -1.83
CA VAL A 122 7.36 8.04 -2.60
C VAL A 122 8.47 8.27 -3.64
N ASP A 123 8.11 8.59 -4.88
CA ASP A 123 9.07 9.07 -5.86
C ASP A 123 9.38 10.54 -5.57
N SER A 124 10.61 10.83 -5.12
CA SER A 124 11.02 12.18 -4.75
C SER A 124 11.11 13.12 -5.95
N GLU A 125 11.32 12.58 -7.15
CA GLU A 125 11.50 13.36 -8.38
C GLU A 125 10.17 13.67 -9.08
N HIS A 126 9.16 12.80 -8.91
CA HIS A 126 7.86 12.93 -9.59
C HIS A 126 6.73 13.11 -8.57
N PRO A 127 6.15 14.31 -8.43
CA PRO A 127 5.01 14.55 -7.54
C PRO A 127 3.87 13.56 -7.79
N GLY A 128 3.41 12.91 -6.72
CA GLY A 128 2.38 11.88 -6.82
C GLY A 128 2.86 10.55 -7.42
N GLY A 129 4.13 10.45 -7.80
CA GLY A 129 4.74 9.18 -8.21
C GLY A 129 5.12 8.33 -7.01
N VAL A 130 5.14 7.02 -7.21
CA VAL A 130 5.66 6.04 -6.24
C VAL A 130 6.56 5.01 -6.92
N ILE A 131 7.52 4.51 -6.16
CA ILE A 131 8.36 3.38 -6.55
C ILE A 131 7.80 2.12 -5.89
N VAL A 132 7.55 1.12 -6.71
CA VAL A 132 6.95 -0.17 -6.31
C VAL A 132 7.97 -1.28 -6.51
N GLY A 133 8.10 -2.15 -5.52
CA GLY A 133 8.92 -3.36 -5.60
C GLY A 133 8.07 -4.61 -5.39
N MET A 134 8.28 -5.62 -6.24
CA MET A 134 7.46 -6.84 -6.27
C MET A 134 8.23 -8.08 -5.80
N ASP A 135 7.50 -9.08 -5.34
CA ASP A 135 8.05 -10.37 -4.91
C ASP A 135 8.58 -11.23 -6.09
N THR A 136 8.32 -10.83 -7.32
CA THR A 136 8.88 -11.39 -8.55
C THR A 136 10.26 -10.85 -8.91
N GLY A 137 10.71 -9.77 -8.26
CA GLY A 137 11.98 -9.10 -8.54
C GLY A 137 11.85 -7.88 -9.44
N GLU A 138 10.66 -7.50 -9.81
CA GLU A 138 10.37 -6.30 -10.59
C GLU A 138 10.39 -5.05 -9.71
N ALA A 139 10.86 -3.94 -10.27
CA ALA A 139 10.69 -2.61 -9.70
C ALA A 139 10.05 -1.70 -10.75
N TRP A 140 9.06 -0.92 -10.32
CA TRP A 140 8.26 -0.07 -11.17
C TRP A 140 8.18 1.35 -10.62
N ARG A 141 8.15 2.34 -11.51
CA ARG A 141 7.65 3.68 -11.21
C ARG A 141 6.18 3.74 -11.60
N VAL A 142 5.33 4.19 -10.68
CA VAL A 142 3.91 4.40 -10.95
C VAL A 142 3.60 5.89 -10.80
N SER A 143 3.10 6.50 -11.88
CA SER A 143 2.76 7.93 -11.88
C SER A 143 1.43 8.20 -11.17
N GLU A 144 1.15 9.48 -10.91
CA GLU A 144 -0.14 9.95 -10.39
C GLU A 144 -1.34 9.54 -11.25
N ASN A 145 -1.10 9.34 -12.56
CA ASN A 145 -2.11 8.96 -13.55
C ASN A 145 -2.12 7.45 -13.84
N SER A 146 -1.64 6.62 -12.92
CA SER A 146 -1.63 5.16 -13.04
C SER A 146 -0.84 4.63 -14.25
N GLN A 147 0.20 5.35 -14.67
CA GLN A 147 1.12 4.85 -15.69
C GLN A 147 2.24 4.09 -15.00
N TRP A 148 2.44 2.84 -15.40
CA TRP A 148 3.45 1.94 -14.88
C TRP A 148 4.64 1.87 -15.83
N GLU A 149 5.80 2.33 -15.37
CA GLU A 149 7.08 2.27 -16.06
C GLU A 149 7.98 1.26 -15.36
N MET A 150 8.38 0.20 -16.06
CA MET A 150 9.31 -0.78 -15.53
C MET A 150 10.70 -0.16 -15.40
N LEU A 151 11.27 -0.22 -14.21
CA LEU A 151 12.64 0.23 -13.94
C LEU A 151 13.63 -0.92 -14.11
N THR A 152 13.26 -2.12 -13.66
CA THR A 152 14.04 -3.37 -13.80
C THR A 152 13.16 -4.58 -13.50
N ASP A 153 13.54 -5.76 -14.02
CA ASP A 153 12.88 -7.05 -13.81
C ASP A 153 13.85 -8.18 -13.39
N ASP A 154 15.10 -7.84 -13.13
CA ASP A 154 16.18 -8.80 -12.88
C ASP A 154 16.68 -8.82 -11.42
N LEU A 155 15.95 -8.19 -10.49
CA LEU A 155 16.30 -8.21 -9.08
C LEU A 155 15.84 -9.52 -8.40
N PRO A 156 16.47 -9.90 -7.28
CA PRO A 156 15.83 -10.78 -6.32
C PRO A 156 14.49 -10.19 -5.84
N ALA A 157 13.61 -11.02 -5.27
CA ALA A 157 12.35 -10.56 -4.71
C ALA A 157 12.53 -9.29 -3.85
N VAL A 158 11.80 -8.23 -4.18
CA VAL A 158 11.90 -6.92 -3.51
C VAL A 158 10.91 -6.88 -2.35
N TYR A 159 11.41 -6.85 -1.13
CA TYR A 159 10.58 -6.82 0.09
C TYR A 159 10.49 -5.47 0.77
N SER A 160 11.30 -4.51 0.36
CA SER A 160 11.21 -3.11 0.82
C SER A 160 11.84 -2.17 -0.20
N THR A 161 11.41 -0.91 -0.18
CA THR A 161 11.99 0.19 -0.95
C THR A 161 12.22 1.38 -0.05
N LEU A 162 13.23 2.18 -0.38
CA LEU A 162 13.54 3.43 0.31
C LEU A 162 13.86 4.49 -0.75
N SER A 163 13.30 5.68 -0.59
CA SER A 163 13.68 6.87 -1.38
C SER A 163 14.30 7.92 -0.47
N PHE A 164 15.22 8.72 -1.02
CA PHE A 164 15.92 9.79 -0.34
C PHE A 164 15.60 11.15 -0.96
#